data_cb23acb11cf61b7c34f4df806819e1ab
#
_entry.id   cb23acb11cf61b7c34f4df806819e1ab
#
_cell.length_a   1.000
_cell.length_b   1.000
_cell.length_c   1.000
_cell.angle_alpha   90.00
_cell.angle_beta   90.00
_cell.angle_gamma   90.00
#
_symmetry.space_group_name_H-M   'P 1'
#
loop_
_entity.id
_entity.type
_entity.pdbx_description
1 polymer ?
#
loop_
_entity_poly.entity_id
_entity_poly.type
_entity_poly.pdbx_seq_one_letter_code
_entity_poly.pdbx_strand_id
1 'polypeptide(L)'
;MRHVFLIALFALLLTTTSKAQTATGFGFKAGLNYNANGNYFDSVSENAKHPDRNIGYHFGLFGKVGNKIYFKPEAVFTSTKSDYDDGTFKMQKIDVPMLIGAKVIGPLSVFGGPSFQFILDSEFDNISINNIENDFSVGLNFGIGLNLKKIGIDIRYERGFNNNEATFLNNNINNINDRLDTRPDQLILSLSFIL
;
A
#
# COMPACT_ATOMS: atom_id res chain seq x y z
N MET A 1 3.24 -24.22 -23.10
CA MET A 1 1.80 -23.99 -22.90
C MET A 1 1.49 -22.94 -21.85
N ARG A 2 2.15 -22.94 -20.67
CA ARG A 2 1.91 -21.92 -19.58
C ARG A 2 2.12 -20.46 -20.03
N HIS A 3 3.17 -20.18 -20.81
CA HIS A 3 3.46 -18.80 -21.26
C HIS A 3 2.48 -18.32 -22.35
N VAL A 4 2.01 -19.25 -23.20
CA VAL A 4 1.01 -18.93 -24.24
C VAL A 4 -0.33 -18.58 -23.60
N PHE A 5 -0.71 -19.26 -22.51
CA PHE A 5 -1.93 -18.96 -21.75
C PHE A 5 -1.86 -17.59 -21.07
N LEU A 6 -0.72 -17.21 -20.50
CA LEU A 6 -0.50 -15.88 -19.90
C LEU A 6 -0.53 -14.78 -20.96
N ILE A 7 0.05 -14.99 -22.13
CA ILE A 7 0.02 -14.03 -23.24
C ILE A 7 -1.41 -13.88 -23.78
N ALA A 8 -2.15 -14.99 -23.92
CA ALA A 8 -3.55 -14.96 -24.36
C ALA A 8 -4.46 -14.27 -23.34
N LEU A 9 -4.24 -14.48 -22.04
CA LEU A 9 -4.96 -13.80 -20.97
C LEU A 9 -4.65 -12.28 -20.97
N PHE A 10 -3.39 -11.92 -21.18
CA PHE A 10 -2.98 -10.51 -21.29
C PHE A 10 -3.53 -9.85 -22.55
N ALA A 11 -3.56 -10.54 -23.70
CA ALA A 11 -4.15 -10.07 -24.93
C ALA A 11 -5.68 -9.89 -24.82
N LEU A 12 -6.38 -10.77 -24.10
CA LEU A 12 -7.81 -10.66 -23.84
C LEU A 12 -8.16 -9.43 -23.00
N LEU A 13 -7.27 -9.00 -22.09
CA LEU A 13 -7.41 -7.79 -21.30
C LEU A 13 -7.26 -6.50 -22.14
N LEU A 14 -6.58 -6.57 -23.29
CA LEU A 14 -6.36 -5.43 -24.18
C LEU A 14 -7.48 -5.18 -25.19
N THR A 15 -8.41 -6.12 -25.37
CA THR A 15 -9.46 -6.01 -26.39
C THR A 15 -10.74 -5.27 -25.97
N THR A 16 -10.83 -4.78 -24.73
CA THR A 16 -11.98 -4.00 -24.27
C THR A 16 -11.85 -2.52 -24.64
N THR A 17 -11.74 -2.20 -25.93
CA THR A 17 -11.90 -0.83 -26.42
C THR A 17 -13.39 -0.47 -26.49
N SER A 18 -14.00 -0.23 -25.38
CA SER A 18 -15.36 0.25 -25.29
C SER A 18 -15.41 1.76 -25.14
N LYS A 19 -16.22 2.38 -25.96
CA LYS A 19 -16.44 3.83 -26.16
C LYS A 19 -16.41 4.65 -24.87
N ALA A 20 -15.55 5.66 -24.88
CA ALA A 20 -15.22 6.60 -23.83
C ALA A 20 -16.43 7.33 -23.24
N GLN A 21 -17.04 6.75 -22.24
CA GLN A 21 -17.67 7.55 -21.19
C GLN A 21 -16.76 7.47 -19.95
N THR A 22 -16.20 8.57 -19.61
CA THR A 22 -15.21 8.97 -18.60
C THR A 22 -15.20 8.28 -17.21
N ALA A 23 -15.68 7.09 -17.07
CA ALA A 23 -15.83 6.41 -15.80
C ALA A 23 -15.19 5.03 -15.72
N THR A 24 -14.97 4.39 -16.83
CA THR A 24 -14.38 3.05 -16.91
C THR A 24 -13.10 3.09 -17.71
N GLY A 25 -12.05 2.48 -17.22
CA GLY A 25 -10.76 2.44 -17.87
C GLY A 25 -9.70 1.83 -16.97
N PHE A 26 -8.51 1.74 -17.50
CA PHE A 26 -7.32 1.41 -16.70
C PHE A 26 -6.30 2.54 -16.84
N GLY A 27 -5.36 2.60 -15.91
CA GLY A 27 -4.38 3.67 -15.91
C GLY A 27 -3.24 3.42 -14.96
N PHE A 28 -2.38 4.43 -14.88
CA PHE A 28 -1.23 4.46 -13.99
C PHE A 28 -1.50 5.39 -12.82
N LYS A 29 -0.87 5.09 -11.70
CA LYS A 29 -0.84 5.99 -10.55
C LYS A 29 0.55 6.02 -9.94
N ALA A 30 0.88 7.16 -9.35
CA ALA A 30 2.08 7.33 -8.56
C ALA A 30 1.83 8.38 -7.47
N GLY A 31 2.64 8.38 -6.41
CA GLY A 31 2.47 9.36 -5.36
C GLY A 31 3.40 9.16 -4.19
N LEU A 32 3.06 9.82 -3.10
CA LEU A 32 3.83 9.87 -1.87
C LEU A 32 3.01 9.29 -0.71
N ASN A 33 3.71 8.64 0.20
CA ASN A 33 3.17 8.07 1.42
C ASN A 33 3.83 8.78 2.60
N TYR A 34 3.03 9.39 3.47
CA TYR A 34 3.48 9.89 4.75
C TYR A 34 3.09 8.85 5.80
N ASN A 35 4.05 8.02 6.19
CA ASN A 35 3.80 6.81 6.96
C ASN A 35 4.56 6.80 8.28
N ALA A 36 3.97 6.10 9.26
CA ALA A 36 4.64 5.49 10.38
C ALA A 36 4.30 4.00 10.35
N ASN A 37 5.29 3.14 10.50
CA ASN A 37 5.02 1.76 10.88
C ASN A 37 4.68 1.73 12.38
N GLY A 38 4.17 0.59 12.89
CA GLY A 38 3.80 0.48 14.29
C GLY A 38 4.96 0.65 15.27
N ASN A 39 4.68 0.44 16.54
CA ASN A 39 5.64 0.69 17.62
C ASN A 39 6.76 -0.36 17.64
N TYR A 40 7.96 0.07 17.93
CA TYR A 40 9.09 -0.80 18.29
C TYR A 40 9.03 -1.08 19.81
N PHE A 41 9.04 -2.35 20.19
CA PHE A 41 9.06 -2.81 21.57
C PHE A 41 10.46 -3.34 21.89
N ASP A 42 11.19 -2.57 22.69
CA ASP A 42 12.46 -2.98 23.27
C ASP A 42 12.18 -3.85 24.51
N SER A 43 12.58 -5.12 24.43
CA SER A 43 12.34 -6.09 25.52
C SER A 43 13.16 -5.82 26.78
N VAL A 44 14.19 -4.99 26.71
CA VAL A 44 15.02 -4.64 27.86
C VAL A 44 14.43 -3.46 28.65
N SER A 45 13.87 -2.49 27.97
CA SER A 45 13.36 -1.26 28.59
C SER A 45 11.87 -1.30 28.90
N GLU A 46 11.15 -2.33 28.43
CA GLU A 46 9.67 -2.46 28.51
C GLU A 46 8.91 -1.23 27.95
N ASN A 47 9.57 -0.40 27.16
CA ASN A 47 9.00 0.81 26.60
C ASN A 47 8.69 0.65 25.10
N ALA A 48 7.51 1.13 24.70
CA ALA A 48 7.17 1.24 23.30
C ALA A 48 7.74 2.55 22.73
N LYS A 49 8.57 2.45 21.70
CA LYS A 49 9.09 3.59 20.94
C LYS A 49 8.22 3.84 19.72
N HIS A 50 7.81 5.09 19.53
CA HIS A 50 7.04 5.51 18.36
C HIS A 50 7.99 5.96 17.26
N PRO A 51 7.83 5.50 16.01
CA PRO A 51 8.67 5.95 14.93
C PRO A 51 8.33 7.37 14.50
N ASP A 52 9.33 8.11 14.05
CA ASP A 52 9.10 9.34 13.31
C ASP A 52 8.48 9.03 11.95
N ARG A 53 7.48 9.83 11.56
CA ARG A 53 6.83 9.69 10.25
C ARG A 53 7.78 10.12 9.14
N ASN A 54 7.86 9.31 8.11
CA ASN A 54 8.73 9.57 6.98
C ASN A 54 7.97 9.51 5.64
N ILE A 55 8.62 10.00 4.58
CA ILE A 55 8.04 10.04 3.25
C ILE A 55 8.52 8.82 2.47
N GLY A 56 7.56 7.99 2.04
CA GLY A 56 7.75 6.94 1.06
C GLY A 56 7.18 7.32 -0.30
N TYR A 57 7.28 6.43 -1.25
CA TYR A 57 6.70 6.58 -2.59
C TYR A 57 5.97 5.32 -3.02
N HIS A 58 5.05 5.51 -3.95
CA HIS A 58 4.35 4.38 -4.57
C HIS A 58 4.11 4.64 -6.06
N PHE A 59 4.01 3.56 -6.81
CA PHE A 59 3.57 3.58 -8.21
C PHE A 59 2.88 2.27 -8.57
N GLY A 60 1.97 2.33 -9.53
CA GLY A 60 1.22 1.14 -9.90
C GLY A 60 0.20 1.35 -10.99
N LEU A 61 -0.64 0.34 -11.14
CA LEU A 61 -1.72 0.28 -12.11
C LEU A 61 -3.05 0.25 -11.37
N PHE A 62 -4.10 0.74 -12.04
CA PHE A 62 -5.46 0.58 -11.55
C PHE A 62 -6.42 0.34 -12.71
N GLY A 63 -7.50 -0.39 -12.40
CA GLY A 63 -8.70 -0.44 -13.22
C GLY A 63 -9.81 0.36 -12.56
N LYS A 64 -10.73 0.93 -13.33
CA LYS A 64 -11.94 1.58 -12.80
C LYS A 64 -13.14 1.17 -13.62
N VAL A 65 -14.17 0.69 -12.96
CA VAL A 65 -15.44 0.26 -13.60
C VAL A 65 -16.59 0.94 -12.88
N GLY A 66 -17.47 1.58 -13.64
CA GLY A 66 -18.63 2.29 -13.12
C GLY A 66 -18.51 3.81 -13.21
N ASN A 67 -19.61 4.53 -12.96
CA ASN A 67 -19.68 5.99 -13.13
C ASN A 67 -19.99 6.72 -11.81
N LYS A 68 -21.25 6.70 -11.38
CA LYS A 68 -21.68 7.33 -10.11
C LYS A 68 -21.13 6.57 -8.92
N ILE A 69 -21.31 5.24 -8.95
CA ILE A 69 -20.68 4.29 -8.07
C ILE A 69 -19.67 3.55 -8.94
N TYR A 70 -18.47 3.34 -8.45
CA TYR A 70 -17.41 2.66 -9.18
C TYR A 70 -16.64 1.70 -8.30
N PHE A 71 -16.12 0.67 -8.94
CA PHE A 71 -15.14 -0.24 -8.37
C PHE A 71 -13.76 0.10 -8.95
N LYS A 72 -12.74 0.20 -8.11
CA LYS A 72 -11.38 0.58 -8.50
C LYS A 72 -10.37 -0.36 -7.83
N PRO A 73 -10.08 -1.52 -8.44
CA PRO A 73 -8.97 -2.37 -8.05
C PRO A 73 -7.65 -1.72 -8.46
N GLU A 74 -6.65 -1.86 -7.62
CA GLU A 74 -5.31 -1.32 -7.85
C GLU A 74 -4.25 -2.40 -7.58
N ALA A 75 -3.08 -2.27 -8.22
CA ALA A 75 -1.87 -3.04 -7.92
C ALA A 75 -0.71 -2.04 -7.84
N VAL A 76 -0.17 -1.85 -6.67
CA VAL A 76 0.71 -0.73 -6.34
C VAL A 76 1.95 -1.24 -5.63
N PHE A 77 3.12 -0.94 -6.18
CA PHE A 77 4.38 -1.08 -5.47
C PHE A 77 4.54 0.11 -4.52
N THR A 78 4.85 -0.17 -3.28
CA THR A 78 5.04 0.83 -2.22
C THR A 78 6.37 0.61 -1.55
N SER A 79 7.15 1.67 -1.41
CA SER A 79 8.37 1.71 -0.61
C SER A 79 8.22 2.73 0.49
N THR A 80 8.36 2.28 1.72
CA THR A 80 8.22 3.11 2.92
C THR A 80 9.49 3.08 3.75
N LYS A 81 9.68 4.14 4.51
CA LYS A 81 10.78 4.30 5.45
C LYS A 81 10.22 4.84 6.77
N SER A 82 10.72 4.34 7.88
CA SER A 82 10.40 4.87 9.22
C SER A 82 11.69 4.98 10.02
N ASP A 83 11.91 6.13 10.61
CA ASP A 83 13.10 6.37 11.43
C ASP A 83 12.74 6.17 12.91
N TYR A 84 13.56 5.39 13.61
CA TYR A 84 13.52 5.16 15.05
C TYR A 84 14.83 5.67 15.64
N ASP A 85 14.86 5.94 16.95
CA ASP A 85 16.09 6.38 17.64
C ASP A 85 17.25 5.41 17.46
N ASP A 86 16.94 4.10 17.31
CA ASP A 86 17.93 3.02 17.22
C ASP A 86 18.24 2.59 15.78
N GLY A 87 17.60 3.18 14.77
CA GLY A 87 17.85 2.82 13.37
C GLY A 87 16.70 3.16 12.42
N THR A 88 16.92 2.88 11.15
CA THR A 88 15.94 3.10 10.08
C THR A 88 15.33 1.79 9.62
N PHE A 89 14.00 1.71 9.65
CA PHE A 89 13.24 0.62 9.05
C PHE A 89 12.80 0.98 7.63
N LYS A 90 13.11 0.12 6.67
CA LYS A 90 12.67 0.22 5.27
C LYS A 90 11.81 -0.99 4.95
N MET A 91 10.72 -0.78 4.23
CA MET A 91 9.83 -1.85 3.79
C MET A 91 9.40 -1.63 2.34
N GLN A 92 9.44 -2.70 1.56
CA GLN A 92 8.92 -2.76 0.20
C GLN A 92 7.77 -3.76 0.16
N LYS A 93 6.66 -3.36 -0.46
CA LYS A 93 5.46 -4.19 -0.53
C LYS A 93 4.69 -3.98 -1.82
N ILE A 94 3.89 -4.98 -2.18
CA ILE A 94 2.81 -4.84 -3.17
C ILE A 94 1.50 -4.67 -2.43
N ASP A 95 0.83 -3.58 -2.65
CA ASP A 95 -0.52 -3.31 -2.16
C ASP A 95 -1.54 -3.58 -3.27
N VAL A 96 -2.61 -4.28 -2.93
CA VAL A 96 -3.73 -4.56 -3.83
C VAL A 96 -5.03 -4.03 -3.21
N PRO A 97 -5.27 -2.71 -3.27
CA PRO A 97 -6.51 -2.10 -2.80
C PRO A 97 -7.69 -2.46 -3.71
N MET A 98 -8.82 -2.84 -3.10
CA MET A 98 -10.10 -3.11 -3.75
C MET A 98 -11.10 -2.02 -3.32
N LEU A 99 -11.09 -0.90 -4.04
CA LEU A 99 -11.83 0.30 -3.62
C LEU A 99 -13.21 0.36 -4.25
N ILE A 100 -14.21 0.68 -3.44
CA ILE A 100 -15.54 1.11 -3.90
C ILE A 100 -15.64 2.60 -3.64
N GLY A 101 -16.05 3.36 -4.65
CA GLY A 101 -16.22 4.80 -4.53
C GLY A 101 -17.50 5.30 -5.10
N ALA A 102 -17.87 6.51 -4.68
CA ALA A 102 -19.05 7.23 -5.16
C ALA A 102 -18.69 8.67 -5.49
N LYS A 103 -19.19 9.17 -6.64
CA LYS A 103 -19.14 10.60 -6.96
C LYS A 103 -20.13 11.34 -6.09
N VAL A 104 -19.67 12.40 -5.41
CA VAL A 104 -20.49 13.21 -4.52
C VAL A 104 -21.00 14.45 -5.25
N ILE A 105 -20.10 15.35 -5.64
CA ILE A 105 -20.42 16.59 -6.36
C ILE A 105 -19.33 16.87 -7.40
N GLY A 106 -19.73 17.08 -8.65
CA GLY A 106 -18.80 17.41 -9.73
C GLY A 106 -17.66 16.39 -9.87
N PRO A 107 -16.40 16.80 -9.78
CA PRO A 107 -15.25 15.93 -9.86
C PRO A 107 -14.93 15.18 -8.54
N LEU A 108 -15.59 15.57 -7.42
CA LEU A 108 -15.30 15.04 -6.09
C LEU A 108 -15.91 13.65 -5.93
N SER A 109 -15.14 12.73 -5.39
CA SER A 109 -15.56 11.38 -5.01
C SER A 109 -15.03 11.03 -3.61
N VAL A 110 -15.76 10.13 -2.95
CA VAL A 110 -15.31 9.43 -1.75
C VAL A 110 -15.14 7.95 -2.07
N PHE A 111 -14.22 7.28 -1.42
CA PHE A 111 -14.00 5.87 -1.64
C PHE A 111 -13.44 5.19 -0.40
N GLY A 112 -13.61 3.87 -0.35
CA GLY A 112 -13.02 3.03 0.69
C GLY A 112 -13.03 1.57 0.26
N GLY A 113 -12.26 0.75 0.96
CA GLY A 113 -12.19 -0.68 0.73
C GLY A 113 -10.96 -1.34 1.34
N PRO A 114 -10.95 -2.67 1.37
CA PRO A 114 -9.81 -3.43 1.87
C PRO A 114 -8.59 -3.27 0.96
N SER A 115 -7.41 -3.39 1.55
CA SER A 115 -6.13 -3.49 0.85
C SER A 115 -5.43 -4.76 1.30
N PHE A 116 -5.07 -5.58 0.34
CA PHE A 116 -4.25 -6.76 0.56
C PHE A 116 -2.79 -6.39 0.33
N GLN A 117 -1.94 -6.66 1.31
CA GLN A 117 -0.55 -6.22 1.32
C GLN A 117 0.36 -7.44 1.34
N PHE A 118 1.31 -7.46 0.42
CA PHE A 118 2.33 -8.50 0.30
C PHE A 118 3.69 -7.87 0.51
N ILE A 119 4.34 -8.19 1.63
CA ILE A 119 5.65 -7.68 1.96
C ILE A 119 6.66 -8.41 1.08
N LEU A 120 7.48 -7.67 0.34
CA LEU A 120 8.52 -8.21 -0.54
C LEU A 120 9.86 -8.24 0.17
N ASP A 121 10.15 -7.17 0.91
CA ASP A 121 11.43 -6.99 1.58
C ASP A 121 11.28 -6.02 2.76
N SER A 122 12.05 -6.28 3.82
CA SER A 122 12.13 -5.39 4.97
C SER A 122 13.53 -5.42 5.55
N GLU A 123 14.07 -4.24 5.80
CA GLU A 123 15.40 -4.02 6.34
C GLU A 123 15.34 -3.10 7.56
N PHE A 124 16.07 -3.44 8.59
CA PHE A 124 16.33 -2.55 9.72
C PHE A 124 17.83 -2.29 9.83
N ASP A 125 18.24 -1.03 9.68
CA ASP A 125 19.63 -0.57 9.75
C ASP A 125 20.59 -1.36 8.84
N ASN A 126 20.13 -1.65 7.58
CA ASN A 126 20.81 -2.48 6.58
C ASN A 126 20.96 -3.97 6.95
N ILE A 127 20.22 -4.45 7.93
CA ILE A 127 20.10 -5.88 8.24
C ILE A 127 18.78 -6.37 7.66
N SER A 128 18.84 -7.29 6.69
CA SER A 128 17.63 -7.91 6.13
C SER A 128 16.91 -8.74 7.19
N ILE A 129 15.62 -8.48 7.37
CA ILE A 129 14.77 -9.22 8.30
C ILE A 129 14.17 -10.40 7.54
N ASN A 130 14.75 -11.59 7.71
CA ASN A 130 14.32 -12.79 7.00
C ASN A 130 13.14 -13.53 7.67
N ASN A 131 12.68 -13.09 8.84
CA ASN A 131 11.60 -13.73 9.61
C ASN A 131 10.48 -12.74 9.93
N ILE A 132 9.75 -12.29 8.91
CA ILE A 132 8.43 -11.70 9.13
C ILE A 132 7.47 -12.87 9.34
N GLU A 133 6.74 -12.88 10.45
CA GLU A 133 5.83 -13.97 10.80
C GLU A 133 4.71 -14.17 9.76
N ASN A 134 4.35 -13.10 9.05
CA ASN A 134 3.39 -13.15 7.94
C ASN A 134 3.75 -12.14 6.84
N ASP A 135 4.11 -12.62 5.66
CA ASP A 135 4.34 -11.79 4.46
C ASP A 135 3.05 -11.17 3.90
N PHE A 136 1.91 -11.49 4.48
CA PHE A 136 0.59 -11.06 4.05
C PHE A 136 -0.15 -10.31 5.15
N SER A 137 -0.69 -9.15 4.81
CA SER A 137 -1.47 -8.31 5.72
C SER A 137 -2.71 -7.76 5.02
N VAL A 138 -3.72 -7.42 5.82
CA VAL A 138 -4.94 -6.77 5.34
C VAL A 138 -5.09 -5.42 6.03
N GLY A 139 -5.32 -4.39 5.23
CA GLY A 139 -5.61 -3.05 5.70
C GLY A 139 -6.95 -2.54 5.20
N LEU A 140 -7.36 -1.39 5.68
CA LEU A 140 -8.50 -0.62 5.19
C LEU A 140 -8.03 0.73 4.66
N ASN A 141 -8.49 1.04 3.47
CA ASN A 141 -8.33 2.35 2.84
C ASN A 141 -9.63 3.12 2.88
N PHE A 142 -9.56 4.42 3.13
CA PHE A 142 -10.64 5.36 2.87
C PHE A 142 -10.07 6.72 2.50
N GLY A 143 -10.78 7.43 1.61
CA GLY A 143 -10.24 8.70 1.11
C GLY A 143 -11.23 9.47 0.25
N ILE A 144 -10.70 10.58 -0.24
CA ILE A 144 -11.38 11.49 -1.16
C ILE A 144 -10.55 11.64 -2.43
N GLY A 145 -11.20 11.83 -3.55
CA GLY A 145 -10.54 11.99 -4.84
C GLY A 145 -11.21 13.06 -5.70
N LEU A 146 -10.39 13.76 -6.47
CA LEU A 146 -10.79 14.66 -7.53
C LEU A 146 -10.51 13.99 -8.88
N ASN A 147 -11.55 13.79 -9.70
CA ASN A 147 -11.44 13.13 -11.00
C ASN A 147 -11.69 14.15 -12.12
N LEU A 148 -10.63 14.60 -12.76
CA LEU A 148 -10.65 15.60 -13.83
C LEU A 148 -10.42 14.90 -15.17
N LYS A 149 -11.47 14.42 -15.82
CA LYS A 149 -11.40 13.66 -17.08
C LYS A 149 -10.44 12.47 -16.97
N LYS A 150 -9.23 12.61 -17.48
CA LYS A 150 -8.18 11.57 -17.50
C LYS A 150 -7.25 11.62 -16.29
N ILE A 151 -7.27 12.70 -15.53
CA ILE A 151 -6.39 12.91 -14.36
C ILE A 151 -7.21 12.74 -13.09
N GLY A 152 -6.67 12.03 -12.13
CA GLY A 152 -7.21 11.90 -10.78
C GLY A 152 -6.16 12.29 -9.75
N ILE A 153 -6.60 12.98 -8.71
CA ILE A 153 -5.80 13.26 -7.53
C ILE A 153 -6.57 12.68 -6.35
N ASP A 154 -5.94 11.86 -5.55
CA ASP A 154 -6.59 11.32 -4.34
C ASP A 154 -5.71 11.45 -3.09
N ILE A 155 -6.38 11.70 -1.98
CA ILE A 155 -5.82 11.62 -0.64
C ILE A 155 -6.57 10.52 0.09
N ARG A 156 -5.82 9.56 0.65
CA ARG A 156 -6.37 8.44 1.39
C ARG A 156 -5.59 8.18 2.68
N TYR A 157 -6.29 7.64 3.64
CA TYR A 157 -5.70 7.06 4.84
C TYR A 157 -5.80 5.54 4.74
N GLU A 158 -4.70 4.87 5.06
CA GLU A 158 -4.63 3.41 5.12
C GLU A 158 -4.19 2.99 6.51
N ARG A 159 -4.89 1.99 7.06
CA ARG A 159 -4.55 1.37 8.33
C ARG A 159 -4.56 -0.15 8.20
N GLY A 160 -3.47 -0.79 8.59
CA GLY A 160 -3.37 -2.25 8.70
C GLY A 160 -4.12 -2.78 9.91
N PHE A 161 -4.75 -3.96 9.78
CA PHE A 161 -5.48 -4.61 10.86
C PHE A 161 -4.74 -5.78 11.48
N ASN A 162 -3.91 -6.47 10.71
CA ASN A 162 -3.19 -7.62 11.22
C ASN A 162 -1.99 -7.17 12.06
N ASN A 163 -1.81 -7.81 13.21
CA ASN A 163 -0.57 -7.71 13.96
C ASN A 163 0.50 -8.49 13.21
N ASN A 164 1.28 -7.82 12.38
CA ASN A 164 2.48 -8.37 11.78
C ASN A 164 3.64 -7.94 12.65
N GLU A 165 4.13 -8.83 13.48
CA GLU A 165 5.28 -8.57 14.33
C GLU A 165 6.52 -9.18 13.69
N ALA A 166 7.54 -8.37 13.47
CA ALA A 166 8.87 -8.84 13.14
C ALA A 166 9.66 -9.03 14.45
N THR A 167 10.15 -10.22 14.68
CA THR A 167 10.97 -10.53 15.85
C THR A 167 12.45 -10.49 15.47
N PHE A 168 13.24 -9.69 16.19
CA PHE A 168 14.69 -9.63 16.01
C PHE A 168 15.36 -10.53 17.04
N LEU A 169 16.16 -11.47 16.55
CA LEU A 169 17.07 -12.22 17.41
C LEU A 169 18.39 -11.45 17.52
N ASN A 170 18.61 -10.78 18.65
CA ASN A 170 19.89 -10.17 18.92
C ASN A 170 20.87 -11.27 19.37
N ASN A 171 21.80 -11.66 18.49
CA ASN A 171 22.76 -12.74 18.70
C ASN A 171 23.80 -12.47 19.80
N ASN A 172 23.78 -11.29 20.42
CA ASN A 172 24.86 -10.89 21.36
C ASN A 172 24.49 -10.97 22.85
N ILE A 173 23.23 -11.14 23.22
CA ILE A 173 22.83 -11.24 24.63
C ILE A 173 21.65 -12.22 24.75
N ASN A 174 21.77 -13.22 25.60
CA ASN A 174 20.80 -14.28 25.82
C ASN A 174 19.32 -13.84 25.82
N ASN A 175 18.55 -14.34 24.85
CA ASN A 175 17.07 -14.34 24.81
C ASN A 175 16.37 -12.98 24.83
N ILE A 176 16.91 -11.95 24.21
CA ILE A 176 16.21 -10.67 24.01
C ILE A 176 15.50 -10.74 22.65
N ASN A 177 14.17 -10.80 22.67
CA ASN A 177 13.31 -10.76 21.49
C ASN A 177 12.70 -9.36 21.37
N ASP A 178 13.35 -8.49 20.65
CA ASP A 178 12.76 -7.21 20.29
C ASP A 178 11.66 -7.40 19.23
N ARG A 179 10.58 -6.68 19.34
CA ARG A 179 9.39 -6.83 18.48
C ARG A 179 9.07 -5.52 17.80
N LEU A 180 8.95 -5.55 16.48
CA LEU A 180 8.50 -4.42 15.68
C LEU A 180 7.11 -4.69 15.13
N ASP A 181 6.17 -3.82 15.41
CA ASP A 181 4.85 -3.83 14.77
C ASP A 181 4.98 -3.23 13.36
N THR A 182 4.78 -4.03 12.34
CA THR A 182 4.91 -3.62 10.93
C THR A 182 3.60 -3.11 10.32
N ARG A 183 2.55 -2.89 11.14
CA ARG A 183 1.26 -2.36 10.64
C ARG A 183 1.43 -0.99 10.02
N PRO A 184 1.03 -0.79 8.75
CA PRO A 184 1.07 0.52 8.16
C PRO A 184 -0.03 1.43 8.75
N ASP A 185 0.37 2.63 9.11
CA ASP A 185 -0.50 3.77 9.40
C ASP A 185 0.00 4.91 8.52
N GLN A 186 -0.68 5.13 7.39
CA GLN A 186 -0.15 6.04 6.38
C GLN A 186 -1.22 6.93 5.75
N LEU A 187 -0.83 8.18 5.51
CA LEU A 187 -1.53 9.10 4.65
C LEU A 187 -0.89 9.06 3.26
N ILE A 188 -1.70 8.82 2.23
CA ILE A 188 -1.25 8.60 0.87
C ILE A 188 -1.81 9.70 -0.02
N LEU A 189 -0.93 10.38 -0.76
CA LEU A 189 -1.28 11.32 -1.82
C LEU A 189 -0.93 10.72 -3.16
N SER A 190 -1.90 10.58 -4.06
CA SER A 190 -1.70 9.96 -5.37
C SER A 190 -2.16 10.87 -6.51
N LEU A 191 -1.41 10.82 -7.60
CA LEU A 191 -1.78 11.28 -8.92
C LEU A 191 -2.03 10.07 -9.81
N SER A 192 -3.13 10.07 -10.56
CA SER A 192 -3.51 8.99 -11.47
C SER A 192 -3.85 9.50 -12.85
N PHE A 193 -3.59 8.67 -13.87
CA PHE A 193 -3.88 8.97 -15.26
C PHE A 193 -4.59 7.78 -15.91
N ILE A 194 -5.77 8.01 -16.47
CA ILE A 194 -6.56 7.02 -17.22
C ILE A 194 -6.17 7.08 -18.70
N LEU A 195 -5.87 5.91 -19.27
CA LEU A 195 -5.49 5.76 -20.69
C LEU A 195 -6.65 5.92 -21.67
#